data_efa754691073dbfdc9a88cada443f7db
#
_entry.id   efa754691073dbfdc9a88cada443f7db
#
_cell.length_a   1.000
_cell.length_b   1.000
_cell.length_c   1.000
_cell.angle_alpha   90.00
_cell.angle_beta   90.00
_cell.angle_gamma   90.00
#
_symmetry.space_group_name_H-M   'P 1'
#
loop_
_entity.id
_entity.type
_entity.pdbx_description
1 polymer ?
#
loop_
_entity_poly.entity_id
_entity_poly.type
_entity_poly.pdbx_seq_one_letter_code
_entity_poly.pdbx_strand_id
1 'polypeptide(L)'
;MTKKETLKLFEERKVRTVWDDEKEKWYFSIVDVVSVLTDSVDATAYWRKLKQRLKEEGNETVTNCHGLKMKAADGKMRLTDVADTEQLLRIIQSIPSPKAEPFKQWMAHVASERLDQMQDPELSIEQAMMDYKRLGYSDNWINQRLKSIEIRKDLTDQWKLHNVEEGVQYATLTDIIYQQWAGKSAKEYKQFKGLKKENLRDNMTNEELVLNMLAELSTTSITKAKNPQTLGENMQCAADGGDVALSLIHISEPTRLRRIS
;
A
#
# COMPACT_ATOMS: atom_id res chain seq x y z
N MET A 1 -7.25 -4.58 -4.71
CA MET A 1 -8.21 -3.56 -5.17
C MET A 1 -7.48 -2.22 -5.20
N THR A 2 -7.29 -1.63 -6.36
CA THR A 2 -6.66 -0.31 -6.45
C THR A 2 -7.64 0.76 -5.98
N LYS A 3 -7.11 1.94 -5.53
CA LYS A 3 -7.90 3.13 -5.19
C LYS A 3 -8.96 3.45 -6.25
N LYS A 4 -8.65 3.22 -7.54
CA LYS A 4 -9.53 3.42 -8.69
C LYS A 4 -10.69 2.42 -8.75
N GLU A 5 -10.48 1.18 -8.34
CA GLU A 5 -11.52 0.13 -8.40
C GLU A 5 -12.49 0.22 -7.24
N THR A 6 -12.00 0.52 -6.05
CA THR A 6 -12.88 0.84 -4.89
C THR A 6 -13.73 2.08 -5.17
N LEU A 7 -13.17 3.08 -5.85
CA LEU A 7 -13.92 4.25 -6.33
C LEU A 7 -14.89 3.86 -7.46
N LYS A 8 -14.50 3.05 -8.46
CA LYS A 8 -15.39 2.65 -9.58
C LYS A 8 -16.64 1.92 -9.14
N LEU A 9 -16.58 1.08 -8.10
CA LEU A 9 -17.77 0.44 -7.51
C LEU A 9 -18.75 1.46 -6.93
N PHE A 10 -18.29 2.69 -6.65
CA PHE A 10 -19.08 3.77 -6.05
C PHE A 10 -19.10 5.05 -6.91
N GLU A 11 -18.41 5.09 -8.09
CA GLU A 11 -18.21 6.30 -8.91
C GLU A 11 -19.50 6.87 -9.53
N GLU A 12 -20.52 6.07 -9.73
CA GLU A 12 -21.82 6.58 -10.21
C GLU A 12 -22.66 7.23 -9.09
N ARG A 13 -22.31 7.03 -7.84
CA ARG A 13 -22.97 7.63 -6.68
C ARG A 13 -21.91 8.06 -5.66
N LYS A 14 -21.93 9.35 -5.28
CA LYS A 14 -20.94 9.99 -4.40
C LYS A 14 -20.90 9.39 -2.99
N VAL A 15 -20.07 8.38 -2.76
CA VAL A 15 -19.71 7.93 -1.41
C VAL A 15 -18.59 8.82 -0.89
N ARG A 16 -18.84 9.51 0.21
CA ARG A 16 -17.83 10.34 0.87
C ARG A 16 -16.77 9.46 1.51
N THR A 17 -15.51 9.83 1.31
CA THR A 17 -14.35 9.13 1.85
C THR A 17 -13.40 10.10 2.53
N VAL A 18 -12.70 9.65 3.57
CA VAL A 18 -11.66 10.40 4.27
C VAL A 18 -10.43 9.50 4.42
N TRP A 19 -9.26 10.05 4.16
CA TRP A 19 -8.00 9.40 4.45
C TRP A 19 -7.51 9.80 5.84
N ASP A 20 -7.12 8.82 6.66
CA ASP A 20 -6.48 9.02 7.96
C ASP A 20 -4.97 8.80 7.80
N ASP A 21 -4.19 9.87 7.91
CA ASP A 21 -2.74 9.84 7.71
C ASP A 21 -2.00 9.13 8.86
N GLU A 22 -2.57 9.09 10.08
CA GLU A 22 -1.95 8.42 11.23
C GLU A 22 -2.11 6.91 11.16
N LYS A 23 -3.30 6.45 10.75
CA LYS A 23 -3.63 5.02 10.65
C LYS A 23 -3.35 4.45 9.27
N GLU A 24 -3.00 5.30 8.30
CA GLU A 24 -2.84 4.94 6.88
C GLU A 24 -4.04 4.16 6.31
N LYS A 25 -5.27 4.60 6.65
CA LYS A 25 -6.53 3.94 6.28
C LYS A 25 -7.52 4.89 5.61
N TRP A 26 -8.26 4.34 4.65
CA TRP A 26 -9.45 5.00 4.11
C TRP A 26 -10.66 4.68 4.97
N TYR A 27 -11.44 5.72 5.25
CA TYR A 27 -12.75 5.63 5.90
C TYR A 27 -13.86 6.06 4.95
N PHE A 28 -14.93 5.31 4.94
CA PHE A 28 -16.09 5.47 4.08
C PHE A 28 -17.31 5.83 4.89
N SER A 29 -18.15 6.76 4.40
CA SER A 29 -19.44 7.05 5.00
C SER A 29 -20.39 5.86 4.86
N ILE A 30 -20.78 5.26 5.97
CA ILE A 30 -21.67 4.08 5.97
C ILE A 30 -23.04 4.43 5.40
N VAL A 31 -23.58 5.61 5.75
CA VAL A 31 -24.89 6.05 5.26
C VAL A 31 -24.90 6.21 3.74
N ASP A 32 -23.79 6.71 3.14
CA ASP A 32 -23.71 6.85 1.69
C ASP A 32 -23.66 5.47 1.01
N VAL A 33 -22.91 4.51 1.57
CA VAL A 33 -22.86 3.13 1.07
C VAL A 33 -24.23 2.45 1.16
N VAL A 34 -24.91 2.60 2.29
CA VAL A 34 -26.28 2.10 2.46
C VAL A 34 -27.22 2.72 1.42
N SER A 35 -27.11 4.02 1.16
CA SER A 35 -27.91 4.71 0.13
C SER A 35 -27.68 4.13 -1.27
N VAL A 36 -26.46 3.72 -1.58
CA VAL A 36 -26.10 3.09 -2.88
C VAL A 36 -26.64 1.67 -3.00
N LEU A 37 -26.55 0.89 -1.91
CA LEU A 37 -26.83 -0.54 -1.91
C LEU A 37 -28.27 -0.90 -1.51
N THR A 38 -29.11 0.09 -1.23
CA THR A 38 -30.53 -0.15 -0.86
C THR A 38 -31.45 0.81 -1.62
N ASP A 39 -32.73 0.47 -1.71
CA ASP A 39 -33.77 1.35 -2.24
C ASP A 39 -34.39 2.22 -1.13
N SER A 40 -33.72 2.37 0.02
CA SER A 40 -34.24 3.10 1.15
C SER A 40 -34.35 4.59 0.86
N VAL A 41 -35.49 5.17 1.04
CA VAL A 41 -35.75 6.62 0.96
C VAL A 41 -34.96 7.37 2.05
N ASP A 42 -34.76 6.74 3.22
CA ASP A 42 -33.98 7.27 4.34
C ASP A 42 -32.87 6.29 4.73
N ALA A 43 -31.71 6.48 4.12
CA ALA A 43 -30.52 5.68 4.38
C ALA A 43 -30.02 5.82 5.84
N THR A 44 -30.29 6.97 6.49
CA THR A 44 -29.89 7.21 7.88
C THR A 44 -30.76 6.38 8.84
N ALA A 45 -32.06 6.35 8.63
CA ALA A 45 -32.97 5.51 9.42
C ALA A 45 -32.67 4.02 9.17
N TYR A 46 -32.39 3.63 7.92
CA TYR A 46 -31.99 2.26 7.59
C TYR A 46 -30.71 1.86 8.33
N TRP A 47 -29.67 2.69 8.28
CA TRP A 47 -28.41 2.43 8.98
C TRP A 47 -28.63 2.30 10.50
N ARG A 48 -29.43 3.16 11.10
CA ARG A 48 -29.73 3.10 12.53
C ARG A 48 -30.33 1.75 12.94
N LYS A 49 -31.30 1.25 12.16
CA LYS A 49 -31.95 -0.07 12.40
C LYS A 49 -30.95 -1.22 12.17
N LEU A 50 -30.17 -1.16 11.10
CA LEU A 50 -29.15 -2.16 10.80
C LEU A 50 -28.10 -2.20 11.92
N LYS A 51 -27.63 -1.04 12.36
CA LYS A 51 -26.66 -0.90 13.45
C LYS A 51 -27.17 -1.51 14.76
N GLN A 52 -28.44 -1.27 15.08
CA GLN A 52 -29.06 -1.85 16.27
C GLN A 52 -29.11 -3.38 16.18
N ARG A 53 -29.62 -3.93 15.07
CA ARG A 53 -29.68 -5.38 14.85
C ARG A 53 -28.28 -6.03 14.95
N LEU A 54 -27.27 -5.46 14.30
CA LEU A 54 -25.90 -5.99 14.33
C LEU A 54 -25.30 -5.97 15.75
N LYS A 55 -25.65 -4.95 16.56
CA LYS A 55 -25.27 -4.92 17.99
C LYS A 55 -25.92 -6.03 18.79
N GLU A 56 -27.21 -6.26 18.56
CA GLU A 56 -27.97 -7.34 19.23
C GLU A 56 -27.45 -8.73 18.84
N GLU A 57 -26.97 -8.89 17.61
CA GLU A 57 -26.29 -10.08 17.10
C GLU A 57 -24.84 -10.25 17.62
N GLY A 58 -24.33 -9.32 18.45
CA GLY A 58 -22.97 -9.36 18.98
C GLY A 58 -21.88 -9.02 17.95
N ASN A 59 -22.21 -8.31 16.88
CA ASN A 59 -21.24 -7.96 15.84
C ASN A 59 -20.35 -6.80 16.30
N GLU A 60 -19.10 -7.11 16.66
CA GLU A 60 -18.10 -6.14 17.15
C GLU A 60 -17.74 -5.07 16.11
N THR A 61 -17.86 -5.36 14.82
CA THR A 61 -17.56 -4.41 13.74
C THR A 61 -18.35 -3.11 13.90
N VAL A 62 -19.62 -3.22 14.31
CA VAL A 62 -20.50 -2.05 14.48
C VAL A 62 -20.17 -1.27 15.74
N THR A 63 -19.67 -1.94 16.77
CA THR A 63 -19.22 -1.30 18.02
C THR A 63 -17.98 -0.45 17.79
N ASN A 64 -17.12 -0.85 16.88
CA ASN A 64 -15.86 -0.17 16.52
C ASN A 64 -16.04 0.92 15.44
N CYS A 65 -17.25 1.11 14.88
CA CYS A 65 -17.54 2.22 13.99
C CYS A 65 -17.51 3.54 14.78
N HIS A 66 -16.70 4.49 14.30
CA HIS A 66 -16.58 5.81 14.92
C HIS A 66 -17.11 6.90 13.99
N GLY A 67 -17.38 8.08 14.57
CA GLY A 67 -17.87 9.24 13.84
C GLY A 67 -16.72 10.14 13.40
N LEU A 68 -16.70 10.48 12.11
CA LEU A 68 -15.84 11.54 11.59
C LEU A 68 -16.65 12.72 11.07
N LYS A 69 -16.10 13.94 11.20
CA LYS A 69 -16.72 15.11 10.60
C LYS A 69 -16.52 15.08 9.08
N MET A 70 -17.62 14.94 8.34
CA MET A 70 -17.65 14.92 6.88
C MET A 70 -18.54 16.04 6.35
N LYS A 71 -18.18 16.60 5.20
CA LYS A 71 -18.96 17.62 4.52
C LYS A 71 -20.27 17.02 4.00
N ALA A 72 -21.41 17.52 4.45
CA ALA A 72 -22.73 17.14 3.98
C ALA A 72 -23.11 17.85 2.68
N ALA A 73 -24.21 17.43 2.03
CA ALA A 73 -24.68 18.02 0.79
C ALA A 73 -25.00 19.52 0.88
N ASP A 74 -25.39 19.99 2.08
CA ASP A 74 -25.64 21.39 2.40
C ASP A 74 -24.35 22.21 2.70
N GLY A 75 -23.17 21.61 2.51
CA GLY A 75 -21.88 22.23 2.75
C GLY A 75 -21.41 22.26 4.21
N LYS A 76 -22.25 21.87 5.17
CA LYS A 76 -21.92 21.87 6.60
C LYS A 76 -21.15 20.60 6.99
N MET A 77 -20.25 20.75 7.95
CA MET A 77 -19.55 19.60 8.56
C MET A 77 -20.45 18.90 9.57
N ARG A 78 -20.75 17.63 9.35
CA ARG A 78 -21.58 16.79 10.23
C ARG A 78 -20.85 15.54 10.67
N LEU A 79 -21.06 15.14 11.91
CA LEU A 79 -20.59 13.86 12.43
C LEU A 79 -21.28 12.74 11.65
N THR A 80 -20.51 11.88 11.00
CA THR A 80 -21.01 10.79 10.14
C THR A 80 -20.34 9.50 10.58
N ASP A 81 -21.12 8.44 10.76
CA ASP A 81 -20.59 7.11 11.04
C ASP A 81 -19.77 6.63 9.83
N VAL A 82 -18.54 6.23 10.11
CA VAL A 82 -17.61 5.75 9.09
C VAL A 82 -17.09 4.35 9.44
N ALA A 83 -16.67 3.64 8.41
CA ALA A 83 -16.04 2.33 8.52
C ALA A 83 -14.78 2.29 7.64
N ASP A 84 -13.75 1.57 8.08
CA ASP A 84 -12.65 1.20 7.21
C ASP A 84 -13.08 0.13 6.21
N THR A 85 -12.19 -0.29 5.31
CA THR A 85 -12.53 -1.24 4.23
C THR A 85 -13.04 -2.57 4.79
N GLU A 86 -12.41 -3.12 5.82
CA GLU A 86 -12.78 -4.41 6.42
C GLU A 86 -14.16 -4.34 7.09
N GLN A 87 -14.36 -3.32 7.92
CA GLN A 87 -15.63 -3.05 8.58
C GLN A 87 -16.75 -2.85 7.57
N LEU A 88 -16.49 -2.09 6.51
CA LEU A 88 -17.46 -1.82 5.45
C LEU A 88 -17.88 -3.10 4.73
N LEU A 89 -16.94 -3.95 4.33
CA LEU A 89 -17.22 -5.23 3.69
C LEU A 89 -18.07 -6.12 4.58
N ARG A 90 -17.81 -6.14 5.89
CA ARG A 90 -18.60 -6.90 6.87
C ARG A 90 -20.03 -6.36 7.02
N ILE A 91 -20.20 -5.03 7.03
CA ILE A 91 -21.52 -4.38 7.08
C ILE A 91 -22.32 -4.70 5.81
N ILE A 92 -21.70 -4.65 4.63
CA ILE A 92 -22.36 -4.94 3.34
C ILE A 92 -22.92 -6.35 3.30
N GLN A 93 -22.20 -7.34 3.84
CA GLN A 93 -22.70 -8.73 3.95
C GLN A 93 -24.05 -8.81 4.69
N SER A 94 -24.25 -7.93 5.66
CA SER A 94 -25.44 -7.89 6.50
C SER A 94 -26.61 -7.09 5.92
N ILE A 95 -26.44 -6.46 4.74
CA ILE A 95 -27.51 -5.69 4.07
C ILE A 95 -28.40 -6.65 3.27
N PRO A 96 -29.69 -6.88 3.67
CA PRO A 96 -30.62 -7.75 2.94
C PRO A 96 -31.25 -6.98 1.76
N SER A 97 -30.44 -6.64 0.76
CA SER A 97 -30.92 -5.91 -0.43
C SER A 97 -30.46 -6.62 -1.70
N PRO A 98 -31.34 -6.77 -2.71
CA PRO A 98 -30.95 -7.29 -4.02
C PRO A 98 -29.83 -6.47 -4.69
N LYS A 99 -29.74 -5.16 -4.41
CA LYS A 99 -28.68 -4.30 -4.93
C LYS A 99 -27.31 -4.58 -4.30
N ALA A 100 -27.28 -5.16 -3.10
CA ALA A 100 -26.03 -5.57 -2.46
C ALA A 100 -25.55 -6.94 -2.96
N GLU A 101 -26.39 -7.72 -3.61
CA GLU A 101 -26.10 -9.10 -4.01
C GLU A 101 -24.94 -9.22 -4.99
N PRO A 102 -24.83 -8.42 -6.07
CA PRO A 102 -23.67 -8.46 -6.96
C PRO A 102 -22.34 -8.19 -6.24
N PHE A 103 -22.37 -7.32 -5.22
CA PHE A 103 -21.20 -7.01 -4.43
C PHE A 103 -20.83 -8.18 -3.49
N LYS A 104 -21.81 -8.85 -2.89
CA LYS A 104 -21.58 -10.05 -2.08
C LYS A 104 -21.00 -11.20 -2.89
N GLN A 105 -21.52 -11.42 -4.10
CA GLN A 105 -21.00 -12.42 -5.04
C GLN A 105 -19.54 -12.12 -5.43
N TRP A 106 -19.25 -10.84 -5.72
CA TRP A 106 -17.87 -10.42 -6.01
C TRP A 106 -16.94 -10.67 -4.80
N MET A 107 -17.36 -10.37 -3.56
CA MET A 107 -16.58 -10.68 -2.37
C MET A 107 -16.31 -12.18 -2.21
N ALA A 108 -17.34 -13.02 -2.44
CA ALA A 108 -17.20 -14.48 -2.40
C ALA A 108 -16.21 -14.99 -3.46
N HIS A 109 -16.26 -14.43 -4.67
CA HIS A 109 -15.33 -14.76 -5.75
C HIS A 109 -13.88 -14.39 -5.37
N VAL A 110 -13.63 -13.17 -4.91
CA VAL A 110 -12.30 -12.71 -4.46
C VAL A 110 -11.76 -13.58 -3.32
N ALA A 111 -12.64 -13.97 -2.37
CA ALA A 111 -12.23 -14.87 -1.30
C ALA A 111 -11.86 -16.27 -1.81
N SER A 112 -12.63 -16.80 -2.76
CA SER A 112 -12.32 -18.09 -3.40
C SER A 112 -11.00 -18.04 -4.15
N GLU A 113 -10.79 -17.04 -5.00
CA GLU A 113 -9.53 -16.85 -5.73
C GLU A 113 -8.33 -16.76 -4.75
N ARG A 114 -8.52 -16.10 -3.61
CA ARG A 114 -7.46 -16.05 -2.60
C ARG A 114 -7.16 -17.39 -1.96
N LEU A 115 -8.16 -18.22 -1.72
CA LEU A 115 -7.96 -19.60 -1.23
C LEU A 115 -7.22 -20.45 -2.25
N ASP A 116 -7.56 -20.33 -3.54
CA ASP A 116 -6.86 -21.03 -4.62
C ASP A 116 -5.38 -20.60 -4.70
N GLN A 117 -5.11 -19.30 -4.60
CA GLN A 117 -3.75 -18.74 -4.55
C GLN A 117 -2.95 -19.19 -3.32
N MET A 118 -3.62 -19.52 -2.21
CA MET A 118 -2.95 -20.07 -1.03
C MET A 118 -2.54 -21.54 -1.23
N GLN A 119 -3.27 -22.27 -2.05
CA GLN A 119 -2.95 -23.64 -2.41
C GLN A 119 -1.89 -23.71 -3.53
N ASP A 120 -1.97 -22.79 -4.48
CA ASP A 120 -1.03 -22.65 -5.60
C ASP A 120 -0.45 -21.21 -5.63
N PRO A 121 0.72 -20.98 -5.00
CA PRO A 121 1.35 -19.66 -4.93
C PRO A 121 1.72 -19.07 -6.29
N GLU A 122 1.88 -19.88 -7.36
CA GLU A 122 2.18 -19.41 -8.71
C GLU A 122 1.06 -18.51 -9.23
N LEU A 123 -0.19 -18.84 -8.93
CA LEU A 123 -1.36 -18.00 -9.26
C LEU A 123 -1.27 -16.59 -8.68
N SER A 124 -0.66 -16.44 -7.49
CA SER A 124 -0.45 -15.10 -6.91
C SER A 124 0.57 -14.29 -7.70
N ILE A 125 1.61 -14.92 -8.24
CA ILE A 125 2.63 -14.29 -9.07
C ILE A 125 2.02 -13.87 -10.40
N GLU A 126 1.28 -14.75 -11.05
CA GLU A 126 0.58 -14.46 -12.31
C GLU A 126 -0.43 -13.33 -12.14
N GLN A 127 -1.20 -13.34 -11.06
CA GLN A 127 -2.14 -12.26 -10.74
C GLN A 127 -1.42 -10.92 -10.55
N ALA A 128 -0.29 -10.90 -9.84
CA ALA A 128 0.50 -9.69 -9.67
C ALA A 128 1.02 -9.15 -11.01
N MET A 129 1.48 -10.02 -11.91
CA MET A 129 1.91 -9.62 -13.25
C MET A 129 0.75 -9.02 -14.08
N MET A 130 -0.43 -9.66 -14.02
CA MET A 130 -1.63 -9.14 -14.70
C MET A 130 -2.07 -7.79 -14.13
N ASP A 131 -1.99 -7.61 -12.80
CA ASP A 131 -2.33 -6.35 -12.14
C ASP A 131 -1.39 -5.22 -12.57
N TYR A 132 -0.07 -5.46 -12.65
CA TYR A 132 0.87 -4.49 -13.17
C TYR A 132 0.61 -4.15 -14.65
N LYS A 133 0.30 -5.14 -15.50
CA LYS A 133 -0.08 -4.91 -16.92
C LYS A 133 -1.33 -4.04 -17.02
N ARG A 134 -2.35 -4.31 -16.20
CA ARG A 134 -3.58 -3.50 -16.14
C ARG A 134 -3.33 -2.05 -15.70
N LEU A 135 -2.32 -1.83 -14.86
CA LEU A 135 -1.87 -0.49 -14.46
C LEU A 135 -1.05 0.23 -15.54
N GLY A 136 -0.74 -0.46 -16.65
CA GLY A 136 -0.02 0.11 -17.80
C GLY A 136 1.50 -0.05 -17.75
N TYR A 137 2.02 -0.86 -16.84
CA TYR A 137 3.45 -1.15 -16.80
C TYR A 137 3.89 -2.09 -17.92
N SER A 138 5.06 -1.84 -18.50
CA SER A 138 5.65 -2.70 -19.52
C SER A 138 6.16 -4.02 -18.94
N ASP A 139 6.22 -5.07 -19.76
CA ASP A 139 6.77 -6.38 -19.34
C ASP A 139 8.21 -6.23 -18.80
N ASN A 140 9.02 -5.37 -19.42
CA ASN A 140 10.37 -5.10 -18.94
C ASN A 140 10.38 -4.51 -17.52
N TRP A 141 9.52 -3.53 -17.26
CA TRP A 141 9.40 -2.93 -15.93
C TRP A 141 8.92 -3.97 -14.90
N ILE A 142 7.95 -4.81 -15.27
CA ILE A 142 7.40 -5.88 -14.41
C ILE A 142 8.51 -6.86 -14.02
N ASN A 143 9.31 -7.32 -14.98
CA ASN A 143 10.43 -8.22 -14.73
C ASN A 143 11.48 -7.59 -13.80
N GLN A 144 11.82 -6.32 -14.00
CA GLN A 144 12.72 -5.59 -13.09
C GLN A 144 12.12 -5.46 -11.68
N ARG A 145 10.84 -5.20 -11.58
CA ARG A 145 10.16 -5.10 -10.29
C ARG A 145 10.17 -6.43 -9.53
N LEU A 146 9.91 -7.55 -10.20
CA LEU A 146 10.01 -8.88 -9.61
C LEU A 146 11.43 -9.18 -9.14
N LYS A 147 12.44 -8.85 -9.94
CA LYS A 147 13.86 -8.98 -9.57
C LYS A 147 14.21 -8.12 -8.34
N SER A 148 13.65 -6.93 -8.24
CA SER A 148 13.87 -6.05 -7.08
C SER A 148 13.30 -6.64 -5.79
N ILE A 149 12.24 -7.44 -5.86
CA ILE A 149 11.68 -8.15 -4.69
C ILE A 149 12.65 -9.24 -4.21
N GLU A 150 13.21 -10.01 -5.14
CA GLU A 150 14.23 -11.04 -4.84
C GLU A 150 15.46 -10.42 -4.15
N ILE A 151 16.04 -9.39 -4.76
CA ILE A 151 17.22 -8.68 -4.21
C ILE A 151 16.92 -8.15 -2.80
N ARG A 152 15.73 -7.56 -2.61
CA ARG A 152 15.32 -7.07 -1.29
C ARG A 152 15.20 -8.18 -0.27
N LYS A 153 14.69 -9.34 -0.66
CA LYS A 153 14.59 -10.51 0.22
C LYS A 153 15.99 -10.98 0.63
N ASP A 154 16.92 -11.11 -0.31
CA ASP A 154 18.30 -11.49 -0.02
C ASP A 154 18.95 -10.54 0.99
N LEU A 155 18.72 -9.24 0.84
CA LEU A 155 19.23 -8.23 1.78
C LEU A 155 18.65 -8.42 3.19
N THR A 156 17.34 -8.58 3.29
CA THR A 156 16.69 -8.77 4.59
C THR A 156 17.06 -10.09 5.25
N ASP A 157 17.31 -11.13 4.48
CA ASP A 157 17.81 -12.40 4.98
C ASP A 157 19.24 -12.25 5.54
N GLN A 158 20.10 -11.43 4.90
CA GLN A 158 21.42 -11.10 5.45
C GLN A 158 21.30 -10.30 6.75
N TRP A 159 20.41 -9.32 6.84
CA TRP A 159 20.19 -8.57 8.08
C TRP A 159 19.74 -9.47 9.21
N LYS A 160 18.85 -10.43 8.94
CA LYS A 160 18.40 -11.42 9.91
C LYS A 160 19.53 -12.32 10.40
N LEU A 161 20.41 -12.77 9.49
CA LEU A 161 21.61 -13.56 9.84
C LEU A 161 22.59 -12.78 10.72
N HIS A 162 22.62 -11.45 10.62
CA HIS A 162 23.48 -10.57 11.40
C HIS A 162 22.76 -9.91 12.59
N ASN A 163 21.71 -10.56 13.12
CA ASN A 163 20.96 -10.16 14.31
C ASN A 163 20.32 -8.78 14.25
N VAL A 164 19.98 -8.28 13.05
CA VAL A 164 19.17 -7.07 12.91
C VAL A 164 17.71 -7.44 13.14
N GLU A 165 17.04 -6.70 14.01
CA GLU A 165 15.63 -6.92 14.35
C GLU A 165 14.69 -6.36 13.26
N GLU A 166 13.68 -7.15 12.91
CA GLU A 166 12.63 -6.69 11.99
C GLU A 166 11.88 -5.46 12.55
N GLY A 167 11.32 -4.66 11.67
CA GLY A 167 10.59 -3.46 12.03
C GLY A 167 11.48 -2.21 12.03
N VAL A 168 11.73 -1.59 13.18
CA VAL A 168 12.41 -0.29 13.26
C VAL A 168 13.83 -0.34 12.72
N GLN A 169 14.61 -1.40 13.01
CA GLN A 169 16.01 -1.48 12.56
C GLN A 169 16.07 -1.70 11.03
N TYR A 170 15.18 -2.53 10.46
CA TYR A 170 15.08 -2.68 8.99
C TYR A 170 14.67 -1.38 8.30
N ALA A 171 13.75 -0.62 8.91
CA ALA A 171 13.36 0.70 8.40
C ALA A 171 14.55 1.66 8.43
N THR A 172 15.30 1.71 9.53
CA THR A 172 16.50 2.55 9.68
C THR A 172 17.55 2.24 8.62
N LEU A 173 17.89 0.96 8.43
CA LEU A 173 18.87 0.54 7.40
C LEU A 173 18.36 0.87 5.99
N THR A 174 17.08 0.71 5.75
CA THR A 174 16.46 1.07 4.48
C THR A 174 16.55 2.58 4.22
N ASP A 175 16.26 3.40 5.23
CA ASP A 175 16.37 4.85 5.13
C ASP A 175 17.80 5.30 4.86
N ILE A 176 18.81 4.67 5.47
CA ILE A 176 20.23 4.94 5.18
C ILE A 176 20.54 4.68 3.71
N ILE A 177 20.14 3.53 3.17
CA ILE A 177 20.34 3.20 1.75
C ILE A 177 19.72 4.28 0.86
N TYR A 178 18.45 4.66 1.13
CA TYR A 178 17.75 5.69 0.36
C TYR A 178 18.39 7.07 0.48
N GLN A 179 18.82 7.46 1.67
CA GLN A 179 19.50 8.74 1.90
C GLN A 179 20.79 8.86 1.10
N GLN A 180 21.57 7.78 0.99
CA GLN A 180 22.83 7.81 0.26
C GLN A 180 22.61 8.02 -1.25
N TRP A 181 21.76 7.24 -1.91
CA TRP A 181 21.63 7.37 -3.36
C TRP A 181 20.55 8.38 -3.81
N ALA A 182 19.49 8.63 -3.02
CA ALA A 182 18.39 9.50 -3.39
C ALA A 182 18.35 10.83 -2.60
N GLY A 183 19.21 11.00 -1.60
CA GLY A 183 19.26 12.18 -0.74
C GLY A 183 18.01 12.36 0.13
N LYS A 184 17.20 11.33 0.34
CA LYS A 184 15.92 11.34 1.07
C LYS A 184 15.73 10.02 1.80
N SER A 185 15.08 10.03 2.97
CA SER A 185 14.54 8.80 3.56
C SER A 185 13.43 8.21 2.67
N ALA A 186 13.09 6.95 2.88
CA ALA A 186 12.01 6.29 2.14
C ALA A 186 10.67 7.06 2.29
N LYS A 187 10.40 7.59 3.50
CA LYS A 187 9.21 8.39 3.78
C LYS A 187 9.21 9.71 3.01
N GLU A 188 10.33 10.45 3.04
CA GLU A 188 10.46 11.72 2.30
C GLU A 188 10.38 11.50 0.79
N TYR A 189 10.95 10.40 0.30
CA TYR A 189 10.87 10.07 -1.13
C TYR A 189 9.45 9.71 -1.55
N LYS A 190 8.71 8.99 -0.70
CA LYS A 190 7.29 8.72 -0.90
C LYS A 190 6.47 10.02 -0.96
N GLN A 191 6.74 10.97 -0.06
CA GLN A 191 6.11 12.29 -0.07
C GLN A 191 6.47 13.11 -1.31
N PHE A 192 7.74 13.11 -1.71
CA PHE A 192 8.21 13.78 -2.93
C PHE A 192 7.49 13.28 -4.19
N LYS A 193 7.16 11.99 -4.25
CA LYS A 193 6.35 11.40 -5.32
C LYS A 193 4.83 11.62 -5.17
N GLY A 194 4.38 12.30 -4.13
CA GLY A 194 2.96 12.55 -3.86
C GLY A 194 2.16 11.30 -3.47
N LEU A 195 2.84 10.26 -2.98
CA LEU A 195 2.24 8.98 -2.62
C LEU A 195 1.73 9.02 -1.17
N LYS A 196 0.61 8.32 -0.92
CA LYS A 196 0.04 8.13 0.42
C LYS A 196 0.20 6.68 0.89
N LYS A 197 -0.67 5.80 0.42
CA LYS A 197 -0.67 4.36 0.76
C LYS A 197 0.08 3.52 -0.26
N GLU A 198 0.26 4.05 -1.45
CA GLU A 198 0.89 3.35 -2.56
C GLU A 198 2.31 2.89 -2.20
N ASN A 199 2.72 1.75 -2.74
CA ASN A 199 4.09 1.26 -2.55
C ASN A 199 5.07 2.17 -3.30
N LEU A 200 6.14 2.62 -2.62
CA LEU A 200 7.13 3.51 -3.22
C LEU A 200 7.79 2.88 -4.46
N ARG A 201 8.19 1.61 -4.37
CA ARG A 201 8.88 0.93 -5.48
C ARG A 201 8.00 0.71 -6.70
N ASP A 202 6.69 0.55 -6.51
CA ASP A 202 5.72 0.43 -7.60
C ASP A 202 5.53 1.74 -8.37
N ASN A 203 6.01 2.85 -7.82
CA ASN A 203 5.95 4.18 -8.41
C ASN A 203 7.36 4.71 -8.79
N MET A 204 8.34 3.84 -8.89
CA MET A 204 9.68 4.14 -9.39
C MET A 204 9.77 3.99 -10.90
N THR A 205 10.58 4.83 -11.53
CA THR A 205 11.01 4.64 -12.92
C THR A 205 11.94 3.43 -13.02
N ASN A 206 12.22 2.96 -14.23
CA ASN A 206 13.21 1.90 -14.45
C ASN A 206 14.60 2.24 -13.88
N GLU A 207 15.02 3.49 -14.06
CA GLU A 207 16.31 3.98 -13.56
C GLU A 207 16.36 3.96 -12.03
N GLU A 208 15.32 4.46 -11.38
CA GLU A 208 15.19 4.45 -9.91
C GLU A 208 15.17 3.02 -9.35
N LEU A 209 14.48 2.08 -10.03
CA LEU A 209 14.46 0.66 -9.64
C LEU A 209 15.87 0.05 -9.76
N VAL A 210 16.58 0.32 -10.85
CA VAL A 210 17.94 -0.20 -11.07
C VAL A 210 18.91 0.36 -10.02
N LEU A 211 18.85 1.66 -9.72
CA LEU A 211 19.69 2.28 -8.69
C LEU A 211 19.39 1.70 -7.30
N ASN A 212 18.12 1.53 -6.97
CA ASN A 212 17.74 0.93 -5.70
C ASN A 212 18.19 -0.54 -5.60
N MET A 213 18.03 -1.33 -6.68
CA MET A 213 18.54 -2.70 -6.75
C MET A 213 20.04 -2.77 -6.59
N LEU A 214 20.79 -1.87 -7.24
CA LEU A 214 22.24 -1.80 -7.12
C LEU A 214 22.67 -1.49 -5.68
N ALA A 215 22.03 -0.51 -5.03
CA ALA A 215 22.31 -0.16 -3.65
C ALA A 215 22.05 -1.35 -2.70
N GLU A 216 20.92 -2.02 -2.85
CA GLU A 216 20.54 -3.18 -2.03
C GLU A 216 21.47 -4.38 -2.27
N LEU A 217 21.81 -4.68 -3.53
CA LEU A 217 22.73 -5.77 -3.90
C LEU A 217 24.16 -5.49 -3.38
N SER A 218 24.62 -4.25 -3.49
CA SER A 218 25.93 -3.83 -2.98
C SER A 218 25.97 -3.93 -1.45
N THR A 219 24.92 -3.48 -0.76
CA THR A 219 24.79 -3.65 0.69
C THR A 219 24.87 -5.12 1.08
N THR A 220 24.13 -6.00 0.38
CA THR A 220 24.16 -7.45 0.60
C THR A 220 25.58 -8.01 0.47
N SER A 221 26.28 -7.64 -0.60
CA SER A 221 27.66 -8.10 -0.88
C SER A 221 28.65 -7.60 0.17
N ILE A 222 28.55 -6.33 0.56
CA ILE A 222 29.39 -5.72 1.59
C ILE A 222 29.12 -6.36 2.96
N THR A 223 27.85 -6.60 3.31
CA THR A 223 27.47 -7.28 4.55
C THR A 223 28.06 -8.68 4.62
N LYS A 224 27.99 -9.46 3.55
CA LYS A 224 28.59 -10.79 3.47
C LYS A 224 30.12 -10.73 3.65
N ALA A 225 30.78 -9.75 3.04
CA ALA A 225 32.23 -9.61 3.10
C ALA A 225 32.73 -9.11 4.47
N LYS A 226 32.04 -8.15 5.09
CA LYS A 226 32.42 -7.53 6.37
C LYS A 226 31.95 -8.31 7.60
N ASN A 227 30.93 -9.16 7.46
CA ASN A 227 30.34 -9.95 8.52
C ASN A 227 30.03 -9.14 9.80
N PRO A 228 29.19 -8.07 9.70
CA PRO A 228 28.91 -7.14 10.80
C PRO A 228 28.29 -7.84 12.00
N GLN A 229 28.74 -7.48 13.21
CA GLN A 229 28.26 -8.09 14.47
C GLN A 229 27.30 -7.15 15.23
N THR A 230 27.25 -5.89 14.87
CA THR A 230 26.44 -4.86 15.53
C THR A 230 25.55 -4.12 14.55
N LEU A 231 24.47 -3.47 15.07
CA LEU A 231 23.62 -2.62 14.25
C LEU A 231 24.40 -1.47 13.61
N GLY A 232 25.34 -0.86 14.34
CA GLY A 232 26.19 0.21 13.82
C GLY A 232 27.04 -0.21 12.62
N GLU A 233 27.61 -1.41 12.66
CA GLU A 233 28.34 -1.97 11.51
C GLU A 233 27.41 -2.28 10.32
N ASN A 234 26.20 -2.76 10.58
CA ASN A 234 25.18 -2.93 9.54
C ASN A 234 24.76 -1.58 8.92
N MET A 235 24.65 -0.52 9.74
CA MET A 235 24.39 0.85 9.25
C MET A 235 25.51 1.32 8.32
N GLN A 236 26.77 1.04 8.64
CA GLN A 236 27.90 1.37 7.76
C GLN A 236 27.84 0.57 6.45
N CYS A 237 27.53 -0.73 6.50
CA CYS A 237 27.35 -1.54 5.28
C CYS A 237 26.21 -1.00 4.40
N ALA A 238 25.11 -0.52 5.01
CA ALA A 238 24.00 0.09 4.30
C ALA A 238 24.40 1.42 3.63
N ALA A 239 25.18 2.25 4.32
CA ALA A 239 25.71 3.49 3.77
C ALA A 239 26.66 3.21 2.59
N ASP A 240 27.64 2.34 2.78
CA ASP A 240 28.60 1.96 1.73
C ASP A 240 27.88 1.40 0.48
N GLY A 241 26.83 0.59 0.68
CA GLY A 241 26.05 0.04 -0.43
C GLY A 241 25.25 1.11 -1.17
N GLY A 242 24.68 2.09 -0.46
CA GLY A 242 24.03 3.25 -1.07
C GLY A 242 24.99 4.12 -1.87
N ASP A 243 26.22 4.33 -1.37
CA ASP A 243 27.28 5.11 -2.03
C ASP A 243 27.72 4.49 -3.37
N VAL A 244 27.68 3.17 -3.51
CA VAL A 244 27.95 2.51 -4.81
C VAL A 244 26.94 2.97 -5.87
N ALA A 245 25.65 3.04 -5.53
CA ALA A 245 24.65 3.53 -6.46
C ALA A 245 24.78 5.04 -6.74
N LEU A 246 25.11 5.85 -5.74
CA LEU A 246 25.40 7.27 -5.90
C LEU A 246 26.59 7.50 -6.83
N SER A 247 27.66 6.70 -6.72
CA SER A 247 28.82 6.80 -7.58
C SER A 247 28.47 6.58 -9.05
N LEU A 248 27.54 5.67 -9.36
CA LEU A 248 27.05 5.46 -10.72
C LEU A 248 26.33 6.70 -11.27
N ILE A 249 25.51 7.36 -10.43
CA ILE A 249 24.81 8.61 -10.80
C ILE A 249 25.84 9.68 -11.17
N HIS A 250 26.87 9.88 -10.36
CA HIS A 250 27.93 10.87 -10.60
C HIS A 250 28.75 10.59 -11.86
N ILE A 251 28.95 9.32 -12.22
CA ILE A 251 29.61 8.95 -13.48
C ILE A 251 28.75 9.33 -14.70
N SER A 252 27.44 9.22 -14.58
CA SER A 252 26.51 9.55 -15.67
C SER A 252 26.21 11.04 -15.82
N GLU A 253 26.33 11.84 -14.75
CA GLU A 253 26.07 13.29 -14.77
C GLU A 253 27.20 14.20 -15.30
N PRO A 254 28.49 13.89 -15.22
CA PRO A 254 29.56 14.82 -15.65
C PRO A 254 29.47 15.24 -17.12
N THR A 255 28.72 14.53 -17.94
CA THR A 255 28.48 14.89 -19.35
C THR A 255 27.52 16.07 -19.53
N ARG A 256 26.71 16.45 -18.54
CA ARG A 256 25.79 17.60 -18.61
C ARG A 256 26.45 18.94 -18.24
N LEU A 257 27.42 18.94 -17.32
CA LEU A 257 28.14 20.15 -16.88
C LEU A 257 29.22 20.66 -17.84
N ARG A 258 29.71 19.83 -18.77
CA ARG A 258 30.71 20.25 -19.80
C ARG A 258 30.09 20.89 -21.05
N ARG A 259 28.77 21.04 -21.16
CA ARG A 259 28.13 21.68 -22.31
C ARG A 259 27.67 23.12 -22.07
N ILE A 260 28.00 23.72 -20.93
CA ILE A 260 27.70 25.13 -20.63
C ILE A 260 29.03 25.81 -20.21
N SER A 261 29.94 25.91 -21.13
CA SER A 261 31.09 26.83 -21.08
C SER A 261 31.53 27.15 -22.51
#